data_643a004ad8a36c1d56ded647bd3f6305
#
_entry.id   643a004ad8a36c1d56ded647bd3f6305
#
_cell.length_a   1.000
_cell.length_b   1.000
_cell.length_c   1.000
_cell.angle_alpha   90.00
_cell.angle_beta   90.00
_cell.angle_gamma   90.00
#
_symmetry.space_group_name_H-M   'P 1'
#
loop_
_entity.id
_entity.type
_entity.pdbx_description
1 polymer ?
#
loop_
_entity_poly.entity_id
_entity_poly.type
_entity_poly.pdbx_seq_one_letter_code
_entity_poly.pdbx_strand_id
1 'polypeptide(L)'
;MPPVRNQIIDQQLYDTLLLDQPSVVMQMLSGPKVTQMMKVLACAIAAAATSILMAGAANADESAFLKTLAGNWSGKGTVKVRTNAPTVQVTCRFKSDANASSLALNGRCTSLVVFSRVISANLKASGDTYTGSYVGAGTGTAGLGGKRAGNAISLAIRWAKEVNGDRLAQMTIEKTGASGMRLTTVDTDPATGRSVVTSRIELRRS
;
A
#
# COMPACT_ATOMS: atom_id res chain seq x y z
N MET A 1 -3.08 -25.63 -80.75
CA MET A 1 -3.42 -26.67 -79.72
C MET A 1 -2.18 -27.52 -79.48
N PRO A 2 -1.46 -27.39 -78.43
CA PRO A 2 -0.42 -28.33 -78.02
C PRO A 2 -1.01 -29.36 -77.03
N PRO A 3 -0.42 -30.56 -76.94
CA PRO A 3 -1.06 -31.73 -76.32
C PRO A 3 -0.94 -31.74 -74.79
N VAL A 4 -2.04 -32.11 -74.11
CA VAL A 4 -2.17 -32.45 -72.71
C VAL A 4 -1.51 -33.82 -72.46
N ARG A 5 -0.24 -33.85 -72.15
CA ARG A 5 0.43 -35.07 -71.70
C ARG A 5 1.66 -34.69 -70.85
N ASN A 6 1.51 -34.51 -69.55
CA ASN A 6 2.60 -34.67 -68.55
C ASN A 6 2.21 -34.29 -67.11
N GLN A 7 0.90 -34.18 -66.75
CA GLN A 7 0.53 -33.85 -65.37
C GLN A 7 0.18 -35.08 -64.50
N ILE A 8 0.09 -36.26 -65.03
CA ILE A 8 -0.32 -37.46 -64.29
C ILE A 8 0.87 -38.24 -63.72
N ILE A 9 2.07 -38.04 -64.25
CA ILE A 9 3.26 -38.80 -63.83
C ILE A 9 3.92 -38.16 -62.59
N ASP A 10 3.77 -36.85 -62.41
CA ASP A 10 4.37 -36.14 -61.26
C ASP A 10 3.60 -36.37 -59.93
N GLN A 11 2.29 -36.62 -60.02
CA GLN A 11 1.47 -36.81 -58.81
C GLN A 11 1.71 -38.17 -58.14
N GLN A 12 1.99 -39.20 -58.96
CA GLN A 12 2.29 -40.55 -58.41
C GLN A 12 3.68 -40.67 -57.82
N LEU A 13 4.64 -39.86 -58.29
CA LEU A 13 5.98 -39.85 -57.71
C LEU A 13 6.01 -39.14 -56.35
N TYR A 14 5.15 -38.13 -56.14
CA TYR A 14 5.02 -37.41 -54.86
C TYR A 14 4.38 -38.28 -53.77
N ASP A 15 3.33 -39.06 -54.14
CA ASP A 15 2.62 -39.88 -53.15
C ASP A 15 3.45 -41.10 -52.73
N THR A 16 4.37 -41.59 -53.54
CA THR A 16 5.22 -42.75 -53.18
C THR A 16 6.42 -42.33 -52.29
N LEU A 17 6.85 -41.07 -52.37
CA LEU A 17 7.97 -40.55 -51.53
C LEU A 17 7.53 -40.07 -50.14
N LEU A 18 6.23 -39.81 -49.94
CA LEU A 18 5.72 -39.33 -48.66
C LEU A 18 5.21 -40.44 -47.72
N LEU A 19 5.04 -41.67 -48.20
CA LEU A 19 4.44 -42.76 -47.41
C LEU A 19 5.45 -43.69 -46.75
N ASP A 20 6.76 -43.54 -46.97
CA ASP A 20 7.75 -44.48 -46.45
C ASP A 20 8.76 -43.91 -45.41
N GLN A 21 8.42 -42.77 -44.74
CA GLN A 21 9.28 -42.26 -43.69
C GLN A 21 8.51 -41.81 -42.40
N PRO A 22 7.68 -42.66 -41.75
CA PRO A 22 7.14 -42.28 -40.44
C PRO A 22 8.16 -42.39 -39.32
N SER A 23 9.28 -43.06 -39.52
CA SER A 23 10.24 -43.38 -38.43
C SER A 23 11.28 -42.30 -38.18
N VAL A 24 11.64 -41.50 -39.16
CA VAL A 24 12.74 -40.51 -39.02
C VAL A 24 12.26 -39.23 -38.38
N VAL A 25 11.03 -38.79 -38.66
CA VAL A 25 10.46 -37.56 -38.03
C VAL A 25 10.16 -37.79 -36.54
N MET A 26 9.75 -39.00 -36.15
CA MET A 26 9.44 -39.33 -34.75
C MET A 26 10.71 -39.52 -33.92
N GLN A 27 11.84 -39.87 -34.51
CA GLN A 27 13.13 -39.99 -33.83
C GLN A 27 13.84 -38.65 -33.61
N MET A 28 13.57 -37.62 -34.45
CA MET A 28 14.12 -36.27 -34.23
C MET A 28 13.42 -35.51 -33.08
N LEU A 29 12.20 -35.87 -32.74
CA LEU A 29 11.43 -35.25 -31.63
C LEU A 29 11.65 -35.90 -30.27
N SER A 30 12.33 -37.05 -30.21
CA SER A 30 12.59 -37.83 -28.96
C SER A 30 14.01 -37.71 -28.44
N GLY A 31 14.81 -36.79 -28.96
CA GLY A 31 16.17 -36.55 -28.46
C GLY A 31 16.20 -36.01 -27.02
N PRO A 32 17.15 -36.41 -26.17
CA PRO A 32 17.21 -35.98 -24.76
C PRO A 32 17.33 -34.48 -24.58
N LYS A 33 17.74 -33.73 -25.61
CA LYS A 33 17.84 -32.28 -25.60
C LYS A 33 16.46 -31.59 -25.71
N VAL A 34 15.51 -32.17 -26.46
CA VAL A 34 14.14 -31.60 -26.61
C VAL A 34 13.37 -31.81 -25.32
N THR A 35 13.48 -32.99 -24.68
CA THR A 35 12.82 -33.26 -23.40
C THR A 35 13.38 -32.38 -22.28
N GLN A 36 14.67 -32.03 -22.32
CA GLN A 36 15.30 -31.15 -21.35
C GLN A 36 14.89 -29.69 -21.56
N MET A 37 14.76 -29.24 -22.82
CA MET A 37 14.25 -27.89 -23.13
C MET A 37 12.79 -27.71 -22.72
N MET A 38 11.94 -28.71 -22.93
CA MET A 38 10.53 -28.65 -22.47
C MET A 38 10.41 -28.62 -20.96
N LYS A 39 11.27 -29.34 -20.20
CA LYS A 39 11.29 -29.29 -18.73
C LYS A 39 11.72 -27.92 -18.19
N VAL A 40 12.72 -27.28 -18.83
CA VAL A 40 13.17 -25.94 -18.43
C VAL A 40 12.10 -24.88 -18.74
N LEU A 41 11.40 -24.99 -19.87
CA LEU A 41 10.33 -24.07 -20.23
C LEU A 41 9.12 -24.21 -19.30
N ALA A 42 8.75 -25.43 -18.90
CA ALA A 42 7.67 -25.69 -17.96
C ALA A 42 7.98 -25.15 -16.54
N CYS A 43 9.25 -25.24 -16.08
CA CYS A 43 9.67 -24.67 -14.80
C CYS A 43 9.66 -23.13 -14.82
N ALA A 44 10.01 -22.48 -15.94
CA ALA A 44 10.02 -21.04 -16.08
C ALA A 44 8.59 -20.45 -16.03
N ILE A 45 7.62 -21.14 -16.63
CA ILE A 45 6.21 -20.72 -16.62
C ILE A 45 5.59 -20.89 -15.22
N ALA A 46 5.94 -21.95 -14.49
CA ALA A 46 5.47 -22.17 -13.12
C ALA A 46 6.02 -21.13 -12.14
N ALA A 47 7.26 -20.68 -12.30
CA ALA A 47 7.87 -19.65 -11.46
C ALA A 47 7.28 -18.25 -11.69
N ALA A 48 6.84 -17.94 -12.91
CA ALA A 48 6.20 -16.66 -13.23
C ALA A 48 4.76 -16.56 -12.66
N ALA A 49 4.02 -17.67 -12.62
CA ALA A 49 2.65 -17.71 -12.09
C ALA A 49 2.58 -17.52 -10.56
N THR A 50 3.58 -17.94 -9.81
CA THR A 50 3.62 -17.78 -8.34
C THR A 50 3.90 -16.35 -7.90
N SER A 51 4.58 -15.52 -8.72
CA SER A 51 4.89 -14.12 -8.39
C SER A 51 3.66 -13.20 -8.42
N ILE A 52 2.65 -13.52 -9.22
CA ILE A 52 1.42 -12.70 -9.38
C ILE A 52 0.47 -12.90 -8.19
N LEU A 53 0.46 -14.06 -7.54
CA LEU A 53 -0.40 -14.37 -6.40
C LEU A 53 0.01 -13.63 -5.12
N MET A 54 1.30 -13.30 -4.94
CA MET A 54 1.80 -12.60 -3.76
C MET A 54 1.41 -11.10 -3.72
N ALA A 55 1.32 -10.43 -4.86
CA ALA A 55 0.93 -9.01 -4.93
C ALA A 55 -0.56 -8.80 -4.58
N GLY A 56 -1.43 -9.76 -4.88
CA GLY A 56 -2.85 -9.70 -4.54
C GLY A 56 -3.13 -9.83 -3.03
N ALA A 57 -2.36 -10.62 -2.31
CA ALA A 57 -2.53 -10.83 -0.87
C ALA A 57 -2.18 -9.58 -0.06
N ALA A 58 -1.11 -8.86 -0.40
CA ALA A 58 -0.71 -7.64 0.28
C ALA A 58 -1.75 -6.50 0.16
N ASN A 59 -2.37 -6.33 -1.00
CA ASN A 59 -3.41 -5.33 -1.21
C ASN A 59 -4.73 -5.70 -0.49
N ALA A 60 -5.06 -6.98 -0.39
CA ALA A 60 -6.23 -7.44 0.34
C ALA A 60 -6.09 -7.21 1.86
N ASP A 61 -4.91 -7.46 2.42
CA ASP A 61 -4.59 -7.20 3.83
C ASP A 61 -4.66 -5.70 4.15
N GLU A 62 -4.12 -4.85 3.28
CA GLU A 62 -4.15 -3.40 3.46
C GLU A 62 -5.58 -2.85 3.41
N SER A 63 -6.38 -3.30 2.44
CA SER A 63 -7.80 -2.94 2.34
C SER A 63 -8.59 -3.38 3.59
N ALA A 64 -8.33 -4.58 4.10
CA ALA A 64 -8.97 -5.08 5.32
C ALA A 64 -8.57 -4.22 6.52
N PHE A 65 -7.30 -3.88 6.67
CA PHE A 65 -6.81 -3.01 7.74
C PHE A 65 -7.45 -1.62 7.70
N LEU A 66 -7.44 -0.95 6.53
CA LEU A 66 -8.03 0.39 6.38
C LEU A 66 -9.51 0.42 6.76
N LYS A 67 -10.28 -0.59 6.39
CA LYS A 67 -11.70 -0.73 6.78
C LYS A 67 -11.89 -0.78 8.30
N THR A 68 -10.91 -1.28 9.06
CA THR A 68 -10.98 -1.28 10.52
C THR A 68 -10.89 0.13 11.12
N LEU A 69 -10.33 1.08 10.38
CA LEU A 69 -10.20 2.48 10.79
C LEU A 69 -11.39 3.34 10.38
N ALA A 70 -12.27 2.86 9.47
CA ALA A 70 -13.47 3.60 9.05
C ALA A 70 -14.50 3.72 10.17
N GLY A 71 -15.25 4.81 10.20
CA GLY A 71 -16.36 5.04 11.13
C GLY A 71 -16.27 6.34 11.91
N ASN A 72 -17.12 6.48 12.91
CA ASN A 72 -17.12 7.62 13.83
C ASN A 72 -16.34 7.29 15.08
N TRP A 73 -15.56 8.24 15.55
CA TRP A 73 -14.64 8.09 16.66
C TRP A 73 -14.76 9.25 17.61
N SER A 74 -14.80 8.98 18.89
CA SER A 74 -14.78 10.00 19.94
C SER A 74 -13.84 9.62 21.06
N GLY A 75 -13.26 10.61 21.70
CA GLY A 75 -12.35 10.34 22.81
C GLY A 75 -11.68 11.56 23.40
N LYS A 76 -10.71 11.30 24.25
CA LYS A 76 -9.96 12.33 24.97
C LYS A 76 -8.47 12.14 24.75
N GLY A 77 -7.72 13.19 25.02
CA GLY A 77 -6.28 13.14 24.92
C GLY A 77 -5.61 14.39 25.45
N THR A 78 -4.33 14.45 25.17
CA THR A 78 -3.47 15.58 25.54
C THR A 78 -2.80 16.14 24.31
N VAL A 79 -2.63 17.47 24.30
CA VAL A 79 -1.83 18.18 23.29
C VAL A 79 -0.91 19.19 23.95
N LYS A 80 0.26 19.40 23.32
CA LYS A 80 1.15 20.50 23.60
C LYS A 80 1.24 21.35 22.33
N VAL A 81 1.05 22.66 22.44
CA VAL A 81 1.17 23.58 21.28
C VAL A 81 2.63 23.70 20.84
N ARG A 82 3.57 23.52 21.77
CA ARG A 82 5.01 23.44 21.56
C ARG A 82 5.60 22.39 22.47
N THR A 83 6.80 21.89 22.18
CA THR A 83 7.49 20.87 22.95
C THR A 83 7.66 21.26 24.44
N ASN A 84 7.94 22.53 24.71
CA ASN A 84 8.11 23.10 26.03
C ASN A 84 6.82 23.71 26.64
N ALA A 85 5.69 23.68 25.93
CA ALA A 85 4.43 24.23 26.43
C ALA A 85 3.75 23.29 27.46
N PRO A 86 2.87 23.81 28.33
CA PRO A 86 2.02 23.00 29.18
C PRO A 86 1.15 22.05 28.38
N THR A 87 0.85 20.91 28.99
CA THR A 87 -0.07 19.92 28.42
C THR A 87 -1.52 20.38 28.58
N VAL A 88 -2.28 20.35 27.51
CA VAL A 88 -3.71 20.71 27.49
C VAL A 88 -4.55 19.46 27.24
N GLN A 89 -5.58 19.26 28.06
CA GLN A 89 -6.58 18.21 27.86
C GLN A 89 -7.54 18.58 26.74
N VAL A 90 -7.82 17.63 25.85
CA VAL A 90 -8.75 17.83 24.73
C VAL A 90 -9.77 16.70 24.65
N THR A 91 -10.95 17.04 24.14
CA THR A 91 -11.95 16.07 23.68
C THR A 91 -12.06 16.17 22.18
N CYS A 92 -11.98 15.03 21.51
CA CYS A 92 -11.95 14.95 20.05
C CYS A 92 -13.10 14.10 19.52
N ARG A 93 -13.57 14.47 18.32
CA ARG A 93 -14.49 13.69 17.50
C ARG A 93 -13.97 13.67 16.08
N PHE A 94 -13.93 12.46 15.49
CA PHE A 94 -13.49 12.25 14.13
C PHE A 94 -14.49 11.40 13.36
N LYS A 95 -14.64 11.69 12.07
CA LYS A 95 -15.19 10.80 11.07
C LYS A 95 -14.03 10.29 10.21
N SER A 96 -13.97 8.99 10.05
CA SER A 96 -12.98 8.32 9.22
C SER A 96 -13.68 7.57 8.09
N ASP A 97 -13.35 7.93 6.85
CA ASP A 97 -13.82 7.27 5.65
C ASP A 97 -12.64 6.50 5.03
N ALA A 98 -12.80 5.20 4.80
CA ALA A 98 -11.78 4.35 4.23
C ALA A 98 -12.32 3.53 3.07
N ASN A 99 -11.48 3.35 2.05
CA ASN A 99 -11.72 2.41 0.95
C ASN A 99 -10.52 1.43 0.81
N ALA A 100 -10.42 0.75 -0.33
CA ALA A 100 -9.38 -0.25 -0.54
C ALA A 100 -7.94 0.29 -0.42
N SER A 101 -7.72 1.58 -0.73
CA SER A 101 -6.38 2.18 -0.84
C SER A 101 -6.30 3.61 -0.31
N SER A 102 -7.31 4.09 0.43
CA SER A 102 -7.26 5.43 1.02
C SER A 102 -7.94 5.51 2.37
N LEU A 103 -7.49 6.47 3.19
CA LEU A 103 -8.06 6.82 4.48
C LEU A 103 -8.18 8.34 4.56
N ALA A 104 -9.40 8.83 4.79
CA ALA A 104 -9.65 10.23 5.11
C ALA A 104 -10.13 10.31 6.57
N LEU A 105 -9.42 11.06 7.39
CA LEU A 105 -9.73 11.30 8.79
C LEU A 105 -10.04 12.78 8.98
N ASN A 106 -11.27 13.13 9.35
CA ASN A 106 -11.72 14.49 9.56
C ASN A 106 -12.33 14.65 10.94
N GLY A 107 -11.92 15.67 11.66
CA GLY A 107 -12.41 15.85 13.03
C GLY A 107 -12.12 17.19 13.64
N ARG A 108 -12.51 17.29 14.90
CA ARG A 108 -12.32 18.48 15.72
C ARG A 108 -11.95 18.06 17.14
N CYS A 109 -10.94 18.75 17.67
CA CYS A 109 -10.57 18.67 19.08
C CYS A 109 -10.87 20.00 19.78
N THR A 110 -11.45 19.94 20.96
CA THR A 110 -11.79 21.09 21.81
C THR A 110 -11.21 20.91 23.20
N SER A 111 -10.81 22.00 23.83
CA SER A 111 -10.47 22.04 25.25
C SER A 111 -11.49 22.89 26.01
N LEU A 112 -11.54 22.76 27.35
CA LEU A 112 -12.41 23.54 28.21
C LEU A 112 -12.10 25.04 28.19
N VAL A 113 -10.92 25.45 27.72
CA VAL A 113 -10.44 26.84 27.74
C VAL A 113 -10.33 27.34 26.30
N VAL A 114 -11.49 27.48 25.60
CA VAL A 114 -11.63 28.23 24.33
C VAL A 114 -10.71 27.79 23.19
N PHE A 115 -10.19 26.56 23.20
CA PHE A 115 -9.40 26.03 22.10
C PHE A 115 -10.25 25.06 21.27
N SER A 116 -10.41 25.37 19.99
CA SER A 116 -11.07 24.48 19.03
C SER A 116 -10.20 24.40 17.77
N ARG A 117 -9.86 23.19 17.34
CA ARG A 117 -9.05 22.97 16.15
C ARG A 117 -9.67 21.89 15.27
N VAL A 118 -9.82 22.23 13.99
CA VAL A 118 -10.15 21.25 12.94
C VAL A 118 -8.88 20.51 12.56
N ILE A 119 -9.01 19.21 12.39
CA ILE A 119 -7.92 18.31 12.02
C ILE A 119 -8.40 17.49 10.83
N SER A 120 -7.59 17.40 9.80
CA SER A 120 -7.84 16.47 8.69
C SER A 120 -6.55 15.80 8.25
N ALA A 121 -6.66 14.53 7.86
CA ALA A 121 -5.61 13.77 7.22
C ALA A 121 -6.20 13.00 6.05
N ASN A 122 -5.53 13.03 4.91
CA ASN A 122 -5.89 12.27 3.72
C ASN A 122 -4.70 11.43 3.31
N LEU A 123 -4.85 10.12 3.32
CA LEU A 123 -3.80 9.15 3.01
C LEU A 123 -4.17 8.31 1.81
N LYS A 124 -3.18 7.99 0.99
CA LYS A 124 -3.24 6.98 -0.06
C LYS A 124 -2.24 5.88 0.26
N ALA A 125 -2.69 4.63 0.15
CA ALA A 125 -1.87 3.43 0.32
C ALA A 125 -1.46 2.86 -1.04
N SER A 126 -0.21 2.42 -1.12
CA SER A 126 0.33 1.59 -2.21
C SER A 126 1.09 0.43 -1.55
N GLY A 127 0.44 -0.72 -1.44
CA GLY A 127 0.89 -1.76 -0.51
C GLY A 127 0.92 -1.21 0.93
N ASP A 128 1.98 -1.47 1.65
CA ASP A 128 2.22 -1.00 3.02
C ASP A 128 2.67 0.48 3.13
N THR A 129 2.92 1.12 1.99
CA THR A 129 3.46 2.49 1.93
C THR A 129 2.33 3.51 1.80
N TYR A 130 2.42 4.58 2.59
CA TYR A 130 1.43 5.66 2.66
C TYR A 130 2.04 6.99 2.26
N THR A 131 1.27 7.78 1.51
CA THR A 131 1.53 9.18 1.22
C THR A 131 0.27 10.00 1.44
N GLY A 132 0.40 11.29 1.73
CA GLY A 132 -0.80 12.09 1.91
C GLY A 132 -0.56 13.50 2.44
N SER A 133 -1.61 14.07 3.01
CA SER A 133 -1.62 15.43 3.54
C SER A 133 -2.27 15.49 4.93
N TYR A 134 -1.86 16.49 5.71
CA TYR A 134 -2.37 16.75 7.06
C TYR A 134 -2.59 18.24 7.29
N VAL A 135 -3.70 18.57 7.93
CA VAL A 135 -4.01 19.90 8.44
C VAL A 135 -4.38 19.79 9.91
N GLY A 136 -3.74 20.55 10.77
CA GLY A 136 -4.02 20.47 12.22
C GLY A 136 -3.14 21.37 13.09
N ALA A 137 -1.89 21.59 12.72
CA ALA A 137 -0.98 22.43 13.50
C ALA A 137 -1.19 23.95 13.33
N GLY A 138 -2.04 24.38 12.39
CA GLY A 138 -2.23 25.81 12.09
C GLY A 138 -1.16 26.45 11.22
N THR A 139 -0.29 25.63 10.63
CA THR A 139 0.83 26.07 9.77
C THR A 139 0.54 25.94 8.27
N GLY A 140 -0.66 25.49 7.91
CA GLY A 140 -1.03 25.12 6.55
C GLY A 140 -1.04 23.59 6.36
N THR A 141 -1.08 23.16 5.12
CA THR A 141 -1.10 21.75 4.74
C THR A 141 0.33 21.16 4.84
N ALA A 142 0.49 20.13 5.65
CA ALA A 142 1.71 19.34 5.78
C ALA A 142 1.66 18.13 4.84
N GLY A 143 2.82 17.67 4.38
CA GLY A 143 2.99 16.39 3.69
C GLY A 143 3.13 15.24 4.69
N LEU A 144 2.58 14.08 4.33
CA LEU A 144 2.72 12.83 5.07
C LEU A 144 3.37 11.77 4.19
N GLY A 145 4.26 10.96 4.77
CA GLY A 145 4.84 9.80 4.11
C GLY A 145 5.30 8.76 5.11
N GLY A 146 5.06 7.48 4.84
CA GLY A 146 5.46 6.43 5.78
C GLY A 146 4.95 5.06 5.41
N LYS A 147 4.88 4.17 6.42
CA LYS A 147 4.52 2.76 6.22
C LYS A 147 3.63 2.23 7.34
N ARG A 148 2.87 1.19 7.00
CA ARG A 148 2.20 0.36 8.01
C ARG A 148 3.13 -0.76 8.50
N ALA A 149 3.06 -1.01 9.79
CA ALA A 149 3.62 -2.19 10.43
C ALA A 149 2.61 -2.72 11.44
N GLY A 150 2.13 -3.93 11.24
CA GLY A 150 1.10 -4.54 12.08
C GLY A 150 -0.19 -3.72 12.12
N ASN A 151 -0.55 -3.24 13.30
CA ASN A 151 -1.77 -2.45 13.57
C ASN A 151 -1.55 -0.92 13.54
N ALA A 152 -0.40 -0.44 13.09
CA ALA A 152 -0.04 0.97 13.12
C ALA A 152 0.49 1.47 11.76
N ILE A 153 0.07 2.68 11.37
CA ILE A 153 0.65 3.46 10.28
C ILE A 153 1.58 4.48 10.91
N SER A 154 2.87 4.39 10.64
CA SER A 154 3.89 5.34 11.08
C SER A 154 4.22 6.30 9.95
N LEU A 155 4.07 7.61 10.19
CA LEU A 155 4.16 8.67 9.19
C LEU A 155 5.18 9.72 9.63
N ALA A 156 6.08 10.10 8.75
CA ALA A 156 6.83 11.35 8.86
C ALA A 156 5.92 12.50 8.40
N ILE A 157 5.87 13.56 9.18
CA ILE A 157 5.20 14.81 8.84
C ILE A 157 6.26 15.79 8.32
N ARG A 158 5.95 16.46 7.21
CA ARG A 158 6.71 17.62 6.73
C ARG A 158 5.82 18.85 6.77
N TRP A 159 6.02 19.68 7.78
CA TRP A 159 5.23 20.90 8.00
C TRP A 159 5.40 21.91 6.86
N ALA A 160 4.34 22.69 6.58
CA ALA A 160 4.39 23.79 5.64
C ALA A 160 5.29 24.94 6.13
N LYS A 161 5.35 25.14 7.45
CA LYS A 161 6.22 26.11 8.14
C LYS A 161 6.93 25.42 9.28
N GLU A 162 7.96 26.05 9.84
CA GLU A 162 8.63 25.55 11.04
C GLU A 162 7.69 25.42 12.23
N VAL A 163 7.81 24.29 12.92
CA VAL A 163 7.15 23.96 14.17
C VAL A 163 8.23 23.42 15.11
N ASN A 164 8.36 24.01 16.28
CA ASN A 164 9.40 23.65 17.26
C ASN A 164 10.85 23.68 16.71
N GLY A 165 11.15 24.60 15.78
CA GLY A 165 12.52 24.83 15.30
C GLY A 165 12.87 24.07 14.02
N ASP A 166 12.02 23.19 13.52
CA ASP A 166 12.21 22.52 12.24
C ASP A 166 10.88 22.29 11.51
N ARG A 167 10.91 21.50 10.45
CA ARG A 167 9.72 21.17 9.64
C ARG A 167 9.38 19.68 9.67
N LEU A 168 9.86 18.95 10.67
CA LEU A 168 9.71 17.50 10.75
C LEU A 168 9.01 17.12 12.06
N ALA A 169 8.17 16.10 11.99
CA ALA A 169 7.61 15.42 13.14
C ALA A 169 7.23 13.98 12.76
N GLN A 170 6.85 13.18 13.72
CA GLN A 170 6.37 11.83 13.53
C GLN A 170 4.91 11.74 13.95
N MET A 171 4.08 11.03 13.17
CA MET A 171 2.69 10.72 13.51
C MET A 171 2.47 9.21 13.45
N THR A 172 1.74 8.68 14.40
CA THR A 172 1.28 7.29 14.38
C THR A 172 -0.25 7.25 14.46
N ILE A 173 -0.87 6.49 13.55
CA ILE A 173 -2.28 6.10 13.59
C ILE A 173 -2.31 4.62 13.93
N GLU A 174 -2.73 4.28 15.14
CA GLU A 174 -2.70 2.90 15.63
C GLU A 174 -4.12 2.40 15.89
N LYS A 175 -4.45 1.21 15.40
CA LYS A 175 -5.67 0.48 15.77
C LYS A 175 -5.44 -0.23 17.09
N THR A 176 -6.22 0.13 18.13
CA THR A 176 -6.09 -0.45 19.48
C THR A 176 -7.29 -1.34 19.79
N GLY A 177 -7.09 -2.65 19.74
CA GLY A 177 -8.15 -3.63 19.93
C GLY A 177 -9.29 -3.53 18.91
N ALA A 178 -10.47 -4.06 19.20
CA ALA A 178 -11.59 -4.12 18.25
C ALA A 178 -12.22 -2.73 17.98
N SER A 179 -12.34 -1.88 18.99
CA SER A 179 -13.07 -0.60 18.93
C SER A 179 -12.24 0.64 19.24
N GLY A 180 -10.92 0.53 19.36
CA GLY A 180 -10.03 1.63 19.71
C GLY A 180 -9.17 2.11 18.54
N MET A 181 -8.79 3.39 18.58
CA MET A 181 -7.78 4.00 17.71
C MET A 181 -6.98 5.02 18.54
N ARG A 182 -5.67 5.03 18.36
CA ARG A 182 -4.78 6.01 19.00
C ARG A 182 -4.11 6.86 17.93
N LEU A 183 -4.10 8.17 18.14
CA LEU A 183 -3.34 9.13 17.34
C LEU A 183 -2.23 9.71 18.22
N THR A 184 -0.98 9.57 17.79
CA THR A 184 0.19 10.10 18.50
C THR A 184 1.00 10.96 17.58
N THR A 185 1.41 12.16 18.04
CA THR A 185 2.40 12.99 17.35
C THR A 185 3.59 13.18 18.26
N VAL A 186 4.79 13.02 17.72
CA VAL A 186 6.07 13.21 18.39
C VAL A 186 6.87 14.24 17.60
N ASP A 187 7.45 15.17 18.31
CA ASP A 187 8.28 16.24 17.78
C ASP A 187 9.62 16.29 18.54
N THR A 188 10.64 16.92 17.95
CA THR A 188 11.93 17.10 18.60
C THR A 188 11.97 18.44 19.33
N ASP A 189 12.35 18.44 20.59
CA ASP A 189 12.56 19.67 21.34
C ASP A 189 13.87 20.33 20.89
N PRO A 190 13.84 21.57 20.39
CA PRO A 190 15.02 22.20 19.80
C PRO A 190 16.09 22.57 20.83
N ALA A 191 15.71 22.72 22.09
CA ALA A 191 16.66 23.08 23.15
C ALA A 191 17.44 21.87 23.66
N THR A 192 16.83 20.69 23.64
CA THR A 192 17.41 19.48 24.24
C THR A 192 17.70 18.37 23.25
N GLY A 193 17.20 18.46 22.01
CA GLY A 193 17.26 17.39 20.99
C GLY A 193 16.43 16.17 21.34
N ARG A 194 15.61 16.18 22.39
CA ARG A 194 14.82 15.03 22.86
C ARG A 194 13.49 14.94 22.15
N SER A 195 13.04 13.72 21.89
CA SER A 195 11.69 13.46 21.40
C SER A 195 10.65 13.76 22.47
N VAL A 196 9.62 14.53 22.11
CA VAL A 196 8.50 14.92 22.97
C VAL A 196 7.18 14.52 22.33
N VAL A 197 6.34 13.82 23.04
CA VAL A 197 4.95 13.56 22.61
C VAL A 197 4.17 14.87 22.70
N THR A 198 3.87 15.46 21.54
CA THR A 198 3.11 16.72 21.44
C THR A 198 1.60 16.48 21.30
N SER A 199 1.18 15.27 20.90
CA SER A 199 -0.23 14.87 20.90
C SER A 199 -0.37 13.38 21.17
N ARG A 200 -1.31 13.02 22.05
CA ARG A 200 -1.78 11.65 22.24
C ARG A 200 -3.28 11.65 22.46
N ILE A 201 -4.02 11.05 21.57
CA ILE A 201 -5.49 11.03 21.58
C ILE A 201 -5.95 9.58 21.54
N GLU A 202 -6.69 9.17 22.54
CA GLU A 202 -7.31 7.84 22.62
C GLU A 202 -8.76 7.95 22.18
N LEU A 203 -9.11 7.22 21.16
CA LEU A 203 -10.42 7.25 20.51
C LEU A 203 -11.09 5.89 20.63
N ARG A 204 -12.41 5.93 20.80
CA ARG A 204 -13.27 4.76 20.71
C ARG A 204 -14.30 4.98 19.63
N ARG A 205 -14.72 3.90 19.01
CA ARG A 205 -15.81 3.92 18.04
C ARG A 205 -17.09 4.37 18.74
N SER A 206 -17.80 5.33 18.15
CA SER A 206 -19.05 5.90 18.66
C SER A 206 -20.22 5.57 17.74
#